data_af9b4cdacfea59594470f921abc3d22e
#
_entry.id   af9b4cdacfea59594470f921abc3d22e
#
_cell.length_a   1.000
_cell.length_b   1.000
_cell.length_c   1.000
_cell.angle_alpha   90.00
_cell.angle_beta   90.00
_cell.angle_gamma   90.00
#
_symmetry.space_group_name_H-M   'P 1'
#
loop_
_entity.id
_entity.type
_entity.pdbx_description
1 polymer ?
#
loop_
_entity_poly.entity_id
_entity_poly.type
_entity_poly.pdbx_seq_one_letter_code
_entity_poly.pdbx_strand_id
1 'polypeptide(L)'
;MRIPLGSKCAVTTRGLRRGVQLVVFGLFVYLTVMTTENWNTVGNIPPEFFLHTSPLVGAAAMLASRTLIDECLIIGGIVVLITVLFGRLYCGWFCPFGTFIDIMERLLYRKRRPATWTQARSDRWRAVKYVILACALGAAVFSYQPLLFLDPISTAHRTVAIAVEPPATTLTNEALGELYRPLAARGIRVRPGEPRFGRTGLIALSMVVGIIALSAVQRRFWCRYLCPLGGFFALLTWRPLIRRKVADSCVHCRACERGCKMGCIYGDGDNYRSRECITCYECEVCCPPKAVSFPIARGLAETEAGMDRQHQLTRRRALGGLAFGAGWLALMKASPSGMLGPKRDRLKNPKLVRPPASMPEDRFLDLCARCGECVRVCPTNTIQPALWEAGPEGLFTPILVARIAECKESCNACGSVCPTGAIQEFLAQDKNPRLTRNPVIVGVATIDRSRCRPWYLDKACSICDEQCPYDAIASPVIDGLKRPFVIERFCAGCGSCERECPMEPGAAITVTNRIEKRPVLDAADRAYYDQPDTESADSAWRRVQGRNILSQQDQQAEGTSDEPEPPAHSGAGHGQGRHGGGGDGGGGGGRGQGQGQGQGLRRQRRGRGM
;
A
#
# COMPACT_ATOMS: atom_id res chain seq x y z
N MET A 1 -48.36 -3.58 -1.72
CA MET A 1 -48.10 -4.84 -2.39
C MET A 1 -47.24 -5.67 -1.46
N ARG A 2 -47.83 -6.63 -0.71
CA ARG A 2 -47.08 -7.58 0.16
C ARG A 2 -46.48 -8.61 -0.77
N ILE A 3 -45.16 -8.62 -0.93
CA ILE A 3 -44.47 -9.77 -1.52
C ILE A 3 -44.44 -10.82 -0.43
N PRO A 4 -45.16 -11.93 -0.52
CA PRO A 4 -45.08 -13.01 0.46
C PRO A 4 -43.77 -13.74 0.23
N LEU A 5 -42.71 -13.31 0.90
CA LEU A 5 -41.43 -14.01 0.95
C LEU A 5 -41.60 -15.26 1.84
N GLY A 6 -42.25 -16.30 1.29
CA GLY A 6 -42.39 -17.60 1.95
C GLY A 6 -41.03 -18.26 2.22
N SER A 7 -41.04 -19.33 2.99
CA SER A 7 -39.82 -20.04 3.46
C SER A 7 -38.81 -20.44 2.37
N LYS A 8 -39.28 -20.68 1.14
CA LYS A 8 -38.41 -20.92 -0.02
C LYS A 8 -37.58 -19.67 -0.36
N CYS A 9 -38.16 -18.46 -0.18
CA CYS A 9 -37.47 -17.21 -0.47
C CYS A 9 -36.37 -16.89 0.55
N ALA A 10 -36.56 -17.19 1.85
CA ALA A 10 -35.53 -17.01 2.87
C ALA A 10 -34.31 -17.92 2.68
N VAL A 11 -34.52 -19.14 2.26
CA VAL A 11 -33.42 -20.06 1.88
C VAL A 11 -32.72 -19.55 0.62
N THR A 12 -33.47 -19.01 -0.34
CA THR A 12 -32.95 -18.43 -1.59
C THR A 12 -32.13 -17.16 -1.32
N THR A 13 -32.60 -16.23 -0.46
CA THR A 13 -31.86 -15.01 -0.11
C THR A 13 -30.56 -15.30 0.64
N ARG A 14 -30.55 -16.30 1.53
CA ARG A 14 -29.33 -16.78 2.18
C ARG A 14 -28.37 -17.40 1.16
N GLY A 15 -28.89 -18.17 0.21
CA GLY A 15 -28.12 -18.76 -0.89
C GLY A 15 -27.51 -17.68 -1.76
N LEU A 16 -28.30 -16.71 -2.18
CA LEU A 16 -27.87 -15.56 -2.97
C LEU A 16 -26.76 -14.78 -2.25
N ARG A 17 -26.94 -14.46 -0.96
CA ARG A 17 -25.90 -13.79 -0.17
C ARG A 17 -24.58 -14.56 -0.17
N ARG A 18 -24.64 -15.89 0.02
CA ARG A 18 -23.43 -16.71 0.00
C ARG A 18 -22.78 -16.73 -1.38
N GLY A 19 -23.58 -16.78 -2.43
CA GLY A 19 -23.11 -16.68 -3.81
C GLY A 19 -22.39 -15.34 -4.03
N VAL A 20 -23.02 -14.21 -3.67
CA VAL A 20 -22.39 -12.89 -3.76
C VAL A 20 -21.11 -12.82 -2.95
N GLN A 21 -21.10 -13.31 -1.70
CA GLN A 21 -19.88 -13.34 -0.88
C GLN A 21 -18.74 -14.12 -1.56
N LEU A 22 -19.04 -15.28 -2.14
CA LEU A 22 -18.01 -16.09 -2.81
C LEU A 22 -17.50 -15.44 -4.10
N VAL A 23 -18.40 -14.84 -4.89
CA VAL A 23 -18.03 -14.09 -6.10
C VAL A 23 -17.16 -12.89 -5.75
N VAL A 24 -17.57 -12.07 -4.78
CA VAL A 24 -16.80 -10.90 -4.35
C VAL A 24 -15.46 -11.29 -3.74
N PHE A 25 -15.43 -12.36 -2.94
CA PHE A 25 -14.18 -12.88 -2.39
C PHE A 25 -13.26 -13.46 -3.48
N GLY A 26 -13.84 -14.18 -4.44
CA GLY A 26 -13.11 -14.67 -5.61
C GLY A 26 -12.54 -13.53 -6.46
N LEU A 27 -13.35 -12.47 -6.70
CA LEU A 27 -12.88 -11.26 -7.38
C LEU A 27 -11.75 -10.56 -6.60
N PHE A 28 -11.88 -10.46 -5.28
CA PHE A 28 -10.82 -9.92 -4.42
C PHE A 28 -9.52 -10.71 -4.56
N VAL A 29 -9.59 -12.04 -4.47
CA VAL A 29 -8.42 -12.92 -4.63
C VAL A 29 -7.86 -12.79 -6.05
N TYR A 30 -8.73 -12.81 -7.07
CA TYR A 30 -8.32 -12.65 -8.46
C TYR A 30 -7.57 -11.35 -8.71
N LEU A 31 -8.16 -10.20 -8.34
CA LEU A 31 -7.49 -8.90 -8.48
C LEU A 31 -6.18 -8.86 -7.70
N THR A 32 -6.18 -9.42 -6.48
CA THR A 32 -4.96 -9.48 -5.68
C THR A 32 -3.88 -10.36 -6.32
N VAL A 33 -4.19 -11.50 -6.91
CA VAL A 33 -3.20 -12.36 -7.57
C VAL A 33 -2.72 -11.76 -8.90
N MET A 34 -3.61 -11.12 -9.66
CA MET A 34 -3.29 -10.55 -10.98
C MET A 34 -2.53 -9.21 -10.90
N THR A 35 -2.42 -8.58 -9.74
CA THR A 35 -1.67 -7.31 -9.57
C THR A 35 -0.15 -7.48 -9.65
N THR A 36 0.38 -8.69 -9.88
CA THR A 36 1.80 -8.93 -10.04
C THR A 36 2.33 -8.33 -11.36
N GLU A 37 3.09 -8.95 -12.16
CA GLU A 37 3.84 -8.37 -13.28
C GLU A 37 3.00 -7.72 -14.41
N ASN A 38 1.70 -8.00 -14.52
CA ASN A 38 0.83 -7.62 -15.64
C ASN A 38 -0.37 -6.76 -15.24
N TRP A 39 -0.22 -5.85 -14.29
CA TRP A 39 -1.33 -4.98 -13.85
C TRP A 39 -2.02 -4.21 -14.98
N ASN A 40 -1.31 -3.91 -16.09
CA ASN A 40 -1.87 -3.27 -17.29
C ASN A 40 -2.83 -4.17 -18.09
N THR A 41 -2.90 -5.47 -17.82
CA THR A 41 -3.67 -6.43 -18.61
C THR A 41 -4.97 -6.89 -17.94
N VAL A 42 -5.22 -6.52 -16.69
CA VAL A 42 -6.41 -6.95 -15.92
C VAL A 42 -7.61 -6.03 -16.16
N GLY A 43 -7.94 -5.77 -17.42
CA GLY A 43 -9.14 -5.01 -17.78
C GLY A 43 -9.16 -3.59 -17.20
N ASN A 44 -10.36 -2.97 -17.15
CA ASN A 44 -10.54 -1.60 -16.65
C ASN A 44 -10.74 -1.51 -15.12
N ILE A 45 -10.55 -2.59 -14.36
CA ILE A 45 -10.75 -2.57 -12.90
C ILE A 45 -9.38 -2.42 -12.23
N PRO A 46 -9.14 -1.31 -11.53
CA PRO A 46 -7.89 -1.09 -10.82
C PRO A 46 -7.75 -2.08 -9.65
N PRO A 47 -6.55 -2.62 -9.40
CA PRO A 47 -6.31 -3.61 -8.34
C PRO A 47 -6.63 -3.09 -6.93
N GLU A 48 -6.50 -1.79 -6.72
CA GLU A 48 -6.82 -1.07 -5.48
C GLU A 48 -8.32 -0.82 -5.27
N PHE A 49 -9.19 -1.26 -6.20
CA PHE A 49 -10.64 -1.02 -6.16
C PHE A 49 -11.25 -1.31 -4.78
N PHE A 50 -10.89 -2.45 -4.16
CA PHE A 50 -11.42 -2.79 -2.84
C PHE A 50 -10.99 -1.82 -1.73
N LEU A 51 -9.82 -1.19 -1.86
CA LEU A 51 -9.35 -0.20 -0.89
C LEU A 51 -10.17 1.08 -0.96
N HIS A 52 -10.58 1.51 -2.18
CA HIS A 52 -11.49 2.63 -2.37
C HIS A 52 -12.89 2.36 -1.79
N THR A 53 -13.31 1.09 -1.69
CA THR A 53 -14.59 0.73 -1.02
C THR A 53 -14.54 0.87 0.50
N SER A 54 -13.40 1.17 1.13
CA SER A 54 -13.31 1.47 2.56
C SER A 54 -13.44 2.98 2.82
N PRO A 55 -14.63 3.49 3.15
CA PRO A 55 -14.81 4.92 3.40
C PRO A 55 -14.04 5.40 4.64
N LEU A 56 -13.64 4.50 5.53
CA LEU A 56 -12.81 4.85 6.70
C LEU A 56 -11.38 5.21 6.29
N VAL A 57 -10.80 4.45 5.34
CA VAL A 57 -9.45 4.73 4.82
C VAL A 57 -9.43 6.08 4.11
N GLY A 58 -10.40 6.30 3.20
CA GLY A 58 -10.53 7.57 2.50
C GLY A 58 -10.75 8.75 3.44
N ALA A 59 -11.71 8.64 4.37
CA ALA A 59 -12.01 9.70 5.34
C ALA A 59 -10.81 10.01 6.24
N ALA A 60 -10.10 8.99 6.75
CA ALA A 60 -8.94 9.21 7.60
C ALA A 60 -7.77 9.83 6.82
N ALA A 61 -7.51 9.37 5.58
CA ALA A 61 -6.47 9.93 4.73
C ALA A 61 -6.77 11.39 4.34
N MET A 62 -8.00 11.70 3.90
CA MET A 62 -8.41 13.08 3.56
C MET A 62 -8.38 14.00 4.77
N LEU A 63 -8.78 13.51 5.95
CA LEU A 63 -8.79 14.30 7.18
C LEU A 63 -7.36 14.62 7.65
N ALA A 64 -6.43 13.67 7.54
CA ALA A 64 -5.05 13.83 7.97
C ALA A 64 -4.22 14.67 6.99
N SER A 65 -4.35 14.42 5.69
CA SER A 65 -3.63 15.13 4.64
C SER A 65 -4.23 16.49 4.30
N ARG A 66 -5.51 16.72 4.69
CA ARG A 66 -6.31 17.90 4.32
C ARG A 66 -6.47 18.07 2.80
N THR A 67 -6.41 16.98 2.07
CA THR A 67 -6.61 16.94 0.61
C THR A 67 -7.76 16.03 0.26
N LEU A 68 -8.49 16.33 -0.80
CA LEU A 68 -9.54 15.46 -1.31
C LEU A 68 -8.91 14.39 -2.21
N ILE A 69 -9.40 13.16 -2.09
CA ILE A 69 -9.01 12.03 -2.93
C ILE A 69 -10.27 11.59 -3.65
N ASP A 70 -10.40 11.99 -4.92
CA ASP A 70 -11.66 11.89 -5.68
C ASP A 70 -12.18 10.46 -5.78
N GLU A 71 -11.33 9.50 -6.05
CA GLU A 71 -11.72 8.09 -6.17
C GLU A 71 -12.23 7.51 -4.85
N CYS A 72 -11.54 7.81 -3.74
CA CYS A 72 -11.98 7.41 -2.40
C CYS A 72 -13.29 8.10 -2.01
N LEU A 73 -13.49 9.36 -2.44
CA LEU A 73 -14.69 10.12 -2.17
C LEU A 73 -15.90 9.54 -2.92
N ILE A 74 -15.75 9.25 -4.20
CA ILE A 74 -16.82 8.73 -5.06
C ILE A 74 -17.22 7.32 -4.63
N ILE A 75 -16.27 6.39 -4.63
CA ILE A 75 -16.54 4.97 -4.34
C ILE A 75 -16.92 4.80 -2.87
N GLY A 76 -16.16 5.41 -1.96
CA GLY A 76 -16.45 5.40 -0.53
C GLY A 76 -17.78 6.07 -0.21
N GLY A 77 -18.14 7.17 -0.91
CA GLY A 77 -19.42 7.86 -0.81
C GLY A 77 -20.61 6.99 -1.20
N ILE A 78 -20.48 6.20 -2.28
CA ILE A 78 -21.50 5.23 -2.69
C ILE A 78 -21.71 4.17 -1.58
N VAL A 79 -20.62 3.65 -1.00
CA VAL A 79 -20.69 2.67 0.11
C VAL A 79 -21.34 3.29 1.35
N VAL A 80 -21.04 4.55 1.67
CA VAL A 80 -21.71 5.32 2.74
C VAL A 80 -23.20 5.46 2.46
N LEU A 81 -23.60 5.85 1.26
CA LEU A 81 -25.01 5.99 0.87
C LEU A 81 -25.76 4.66 1.01
N ILE A 82 -25.19 3.56 0.49
CA ILE A 82 -25.75 2.22 0.66
C ILE A 82 -25.89 1.87 2.14
N THR A 83 -24.92 2.24 2.97
CA THR A 83 -24.95 1.98 4.42
C THR A 83 -26.03 2.79 5.14
N VAL A 84 -26.22 4.05 4.78
CA VAL A 84 -27.29 4.89 5.35
C VAL A 84 -28.66 4.33 5.00
N LEU A 85 -28.85 3.88 3.76
CA LEU A 85 -30.13 3.36 3.27
C LEU A 85 -30.43 1.95 3.78
N PHE A 86 -29.50 1.04 3.69
CA PHE A 86 -29.71 -0.40 3.93
C PHE A 86 -29.04 -0.93 5.20
N GLY A 87 -28.34 -0.08 5.94
CA GLY A 87 -27.58 -0.49 7.11
C GLY A 87 -26.25 -1.13 6.73
N ARG A 88 -25.69 -1.94 7.64
CA ARG A 88 -24.37 -2.57 7.47
C ARG A 88 -24.35 -3.72 6.43
N LEU A 89 -25.08 -3.53 5.31
CA LEU A 89 -25.16 -4.51 4.22
C LEU A 89 -23.77 -4.86 3.70
N TYR A 90 -22.90 -3.86 3.50
CA TYR A 90 -21.52 -4.04 3.02
C TYR A 90 -20.76 -5.10 3.83
N CYS A 91 -20.81 -5.03 5.17
CA CYS A 91 -20.13 -6.00 6.05
C CYS A 91 -20.63 -7.43 5.91
N GLY A 92 -21.90 -7.61 5.53
CA GLY A 92 -22.52 -8.91 5.41
C GLY A 92 -22.42 -9.55 4.03
N TRP A 93 -22.23 -8.76 2.97
CA TRP A 93 -22.35 -9.19 1.59
C TRP A 93 -21.08 -8.95 0.75
N PHE A 94 -20.42 -7.81 0.94
CA PHE A 94 -19.33 -7.35 0.07
C PHE A 94 -17.95 -7.34 0.72
N CYS A 95 -17.85 -7.32 2.04
CA CYS A 95 -16.56 -7.27 2.73
C CYS A 95 -15.78 -8.58 2.54
N PRO A 96 -14.61 -8.58 1.84
CA PRO A 96 -13.83 -9.80 1.62
C PRO A 96 -13.28 -10.37 2.93
N PHE A 97 -12.83 -9.52 3.86
CA PHE A 97 -12.36 -9.95 5.17
C PHE A 97 -13.46 -10.57 6.02
N GLY A 98 -14.69 -10.02 5.95
CA GLY A 98 -15.86 -10.60 6.62
C GLY A 98 -16.24 -11.97 6.05
N THR A 99 -16.07 -12.18 4.75
CA THR A 99 -16.29 -13.47 4.09
C THR A 99 -15.23 -14.48 4.49
N PHE A 100 -13.97 -14.05 4.54
CA PHE A 100 -12.86 -14.88 5.02
C PHE A 100 -13.08 -15.38 6.46
N ILE A 101 -13.48 -14.50 7.39
CA ILE A 101 -13.83 -14.89 8.76
C ILE A 101 -14.99 -15.91 8.76
N ASP A 102 -16.04 -15.71 7.96
CA ASP A 102 -17.17 -16.64 7.86
C ASP A 102 -16.73 -18.04 7.38
N ILE A 103 -15.78 -18.10 6.43
CA ILE A 103 -15.21 -19.36 5.92
C ILE A 103 -14.40 -20.03 7.03
N MET A 104 -13.49 -19.31 7.68
CA MET A 104 -12.63 -19.85 8.74
C MET A 104 -13.45 -20.32 9.95
N GLU A 105 -14.48 -19.58 10.36
CA GLU A 105 -15.38 -20.00 11.42
C GLU A 105 -16.12 -21.31 11.09
N ARG A 106 -16.50 -21.53 9.84
CA ARG A 106 -17.15 -22.78 9.43
C ARG A 106 -16.18 -23.96 9.41
N LEU A 107 -14.94 -23.73 8.98
CA LEU A 107 -13.91 -24.77 8.93
C LEU A 107 -13.45 -25.18 10.33
N LEU A 108 -13.10 -24.21 11.17
CA LEU A 108 -12.43 -24.44 12.44
C LEU A 108 -13.40 -24.64 13.62
N TYR A 109 -14.54 -23.92 13.61
CA TYR A 109 -15.43 -23.82 14.78
C TYR A 109 -16.83 -24.36 14.53
N ARG A 110 -17.06 -25.17 13.48
CA ARG A 110 -18.39 -25.70 13.10
C ARG A 110 -19.11 -26.42 14.25
N LYS A 111 -18.39 -27.18 15.07
CA LYS A 111 -18.93 -27.97 16.19
C LYS A 111 -18.88 -27.22 17.53
N ARG A 112 -18.20 -26.06 17.60
CA ARG A 112 -17.99 -25.35 18.85
C ARG A 112 -19.15 -24.39 19.12
N ARG A 113 -19.67 -24.43 20.34
CA ARG A 113 -20.65 -23.44 20.81
C ARG A 113 -19.88 -22.22 21.34
N PRO A 114 -20.17 -20.99 20.88
CA PRO A 114 -19.53 -19.80 21.42
C PRO A 114 -19.88 -19.64 22.91
N ALA A 115 -18.97 -19.01 23.65
CA ALA A 115 -19.21 -18.71 25.06
C ALA A 115 -20.48 -17.84 25.24
N THR A 116 -21.29 -18.15 26.23
CA THR A 116 -22.47 -17.34 26.58
C THR A 116 -22.03 -16.15 27.42
N TRP A 117 -22.03 -14.96 26.79
CA TRP A 117 -21.74 -13.73 27.51
C TRP A 117 -23.03 -13.09 28.01
N THR A 118 -22.98 -12.52 29.22
CA THR A 118 -24.05 -11.65 29.68
C THR A 118 -24.18 -10.45 28.77
N GLN A 119 -25.39 -9.91 28.63
CA GLN A 119 -25.69 -8.76 27.79
C GLN A 119 -24.79 -7.55 28.15
N ALA A 120 -24.65 -7.27 29.46
CA ALA A 120 -23.82 -6.17 29.95
C ALA A 120 -22.33 -6.31 29.54
N ARG A 121 -21.80 -7.55 29.54
CA ARG A 121 -20.42 -7.84 29.08
C ARG A 121 -20.30 -7.59 27.57
N SER A 122 -21.26 -8.11 26.79
CA SER A 122 -21.28 -7.90 25.34
C SER A 122 -21.32 -6.41 24.99
N ASP A 123 -22.10 -5.60 25.72
CA ASP A 123 -22.25 -4.18 25.46
C ASP A 123 -21.00 -3.38 25.82
N ARG A 124 -20.30 -3.75 26.90
CA ARG A 124 -19.00 -3.16 27.22
C ARG A 124 -17.98 -3.40 26.11
N TRP A 125 -17.89 -4.62 25.61
CA TRP A 125 -16.99 -4.94 24.51
C TRP A 125 -17.36 -4.26 23.19
N ARG A 126 -18.66 -4.07 22.90
CA ARG A 126 -19.11 -3.31 21.71
C ARG A 126 -18.66 -1.85 21.73
N ALA A 127 -18.50 -1.25 22.91
CA ALA A 127 -17.99 0.11 23.04
C ALA A 127 -16.55 0.25 22.53
N VAL A 128 -15.73 -0.81 22.61
CA VAL A 128 -14.31 -0.79 22.23
C VAL A 128 -14.11 -0.36 20.77
N LYS A 129 -14.91 -0.89 19.83
CA LYS A 129 -14.78 -0.50 18.41
C LYS A 129 -15.05 0.99 18.17
N TYR A 130 -15.96 1.60 18.96
CA TYR A 130 -16.24 3.04 18.85
C TYR A 130 -15.11 3.88 19.46
N VAL A 131 -14.47 3.37 20.51
CA VAL A 131 -13.26 3.99 21.08
C VAL A 131 -12.12 3.92 20.06
N ILE A 132 -11.88 2.76 19.45
CA ILE A 132 -10.87 2.60 18.39
C ILE A 132 -11.16 3.56 17.23
N LEU A 133 -12.41 3.65 16.78
CA LEU A 133 -12.82 4.56 15.72
C LEU A 133 -12.59 6.03 16.10
N ALA A 134 -13.01 6.43 17.32
CA ALA A 134 -12.82 7.79 17.82
C ALA A 134 -11.33 8.14 17.93
N CYS A 135 -10.50 7.21 18.41
CA CYS A 135 -9.05 7.37 18.45
C CYS A 135 -8.45 7.49 17.03
N ALA A 136 -8.91 6.68 16.07
CA ALA A 136 -8.42 6.71 14.70
C ALA A 136 -8.76 8.04 14.00
N LEU A 137 -10.03 8.48 14.06
CA LEU A 137 -10.46 9.73 13.45
C LEU A 137 -9.91 10.96 14.21
N GLY A 138 -9.90 10.91 15.54
CA GLY A 138 -9.31 11.96 16.35
C GLY A 138 -7.81 12.13 16.09
N ALA A 139 -7.08 11.03 15.94
CA ALA A 139 -5.67 11.04 15.55
C ALA A 139 -5.48 11.63 14.14
N ALA A 140 -6.35 11.27 13.19
CA ALA A 140 -6.30 11.79 11.82
C ALA A 140 -6.46 13.33 11.76
N VAL A 141 -7.31 13.93 12.61
CA VAL A 141 -7.44 15.40 12.71
C VAL A 141 -6.10 16.08 13.05
N PHE A 142 -5.25 15.39 13.82
CA PHE A 142 -3.91 15.87 14.20
C PHE A 142 -2.81 15.33 13.27
N SER A 143 -3.18 14.92 12.06
CA SER A 143 -2.25 14.34 11.08
C SER A 143 -1.44 13.17 11.67
N TYR A 144 -2.12 12.22 12.32
CA TYR A 144 -1.51 11.05 12.94
C TYR A 144 -2.38 9.81 12.75
N GLN A 145 -1.91 8.80 12.03
CA GLN A 145 -2.72 7.64 11.61
C GLN A 145 -2.20 6.27 12.09
N PRO A 146 -1.84 6.07 13.36
CA PRO A 146 -1.27 4.80 13.80
C PRO A 146 -2.27 3.63 13.73
N LEU A 147 -3.58 3.90 13.83
CA LEU A 147 -4.62 2.86 13.93
C LEU A 147 -5.23 2.43 12.59
N LEU A 148 -4.85 3.06 11.48
CA LEU A 148 -5.40 2.71 10.16
C LEU A 148 -5.01 1.28 9.73
N PHE A 149 -3.95 0.70 10.29
CA PHE A 149 -3.60 -0.70 10.06
C PHE A 149 -4.67 -1.70 10.55
N LEU A 150 -5.63 -1.27 11.40
CA LEU A 150 -6.76 -2.08 11.85
C LEU A 150 -7.96 -2.05 10.89
N ASP A 151 -7.90 -1.28 9.80
CA ASP A 151 -8.94 -1.35 8.78
C ASP A 151 -9.02 -2.76 8.17
N PRO A 152 -10.21 -3.38 8.07
CA PRO A 152 -10.34 -4.77 7.64
C PRO A 152 -9.92 -4.98 6.18
N ILE A 153 -10.14 -3.98 5.30
CA ILE A 153 -9.77 -4.09 3.89
C ILE A 153 -8.26 -3.99 3.73
N SER A 154 -7.63 -2.98 4.34
CA SER A 154 -6.16 -2.84 4.36
C SER A 154 -5.48 -4.05 5.01
N THR A 155 -6.08 -4.61 6.07
CA THR A 155 -5.59 -5.83 6.71
C THR A 155 -5.66 -7.04 5.77
N ALA A 156 -6.75 -7.19 4.99
CA ALA A 156 -6.90 -8.27 4.03
C ALA A 156 -5.82 -8.19 2.93
N HIS A 157 -5.66 -7.02 2.30
CA HIS A 157 -4.64 -6.80 1.26
C HIS A 157 -3.23 -7.04 1.80
N ARG A 158 -2.89 -6.44 2.94
CA ARG A 158 -1.59 -6.61 3.58
C ARG A 158 -1.28 -8.06 3.91
N THR A 159 -2.27 -8.81 4.41
CA THR A 159 -2.07 -10.23 4.73
C THR A 159 -1.74 -11.04 3.49
N VAL A 160 -2.44 -10.80 2.38
CA VAL A 160 -2.12 -11.47 1.12
C VAL A 160 -0.72 -11.06 0.64
N ALA A 161 -0.43 -9.76 0.60
CA ALA A 161 0.83 -9.23 0.08
C ALA A 161 2.08 -9.71 0.86
N ILE A 162 1.98 -9.81 2.19
CA ILE A 162 3.16 -9.99 3.05
C ILE A 162 3.23 -11.41 3.63
N ALA A 163 2.08 -12.05 3.91
CA ALA A 163 2.06 -13.32 4.62
C ALA A 163 1.67 -14.51 3.73
N VAL A 164 0.84 -14.31 2.70
CA VAL A 164 0.35 -15.41 1.85
C VAL A 164 1.19 -15.54 0.58
N GLU A 165 1.46 -14.45 -0.09
CA GLU A 165 2.11 -14.45 -1.40
C GLU A 165 3.58 -14.98 -1.35
N PRO A 166 4.45 -14.60 -0.39
CA PRO A 166 5.82 -15.13 -0.37
C PRO A 166 5.90 -16.65 -0.28
N PRO A 167 5.23 -17.33 0.68
CA PRO A 167 5.25 -18.80 0.72
C PRO A 167 4.50 -19.42 -0.46
N ALA A 168 3.43 -18.81 -0.96
CA ALA A 168 2.71 -19.29 -2.13
C ALA A 168 3.60 -19.29 -3.38
N THR A 169 4.37 -18.24 -3.61
CA THR A 169 5.32 -18.14 -4.73
C THR A 169 6.39 -19.22 -4.63
N THR A 170 6.96 -19.45 -3.44
CA THR A 170 7.95 -20.49 -3.22
C THR A 170 7.40 -21.87 -3.53
N LEU A 171 6.23 -22.21 -2.96
CA LEU A 171 5.56 -23.50 -3.21
C LEU A 171 5.18 -23.69 -4.68
N THR A 172 4.72 -22.62 -5.33
CA THR A 172 4.37 -22.66 -6.76
C THR A 172 5.62 -22.88 -7.61
N ASN A 173 6.74 -22.23 -7.29
CA ASN A 173 8.00 -22.39 -8.00
C ASN A 173 8.57 -23.81 -7.85
N GLU A 174 8.48 -24.38 -6.64
CA GLU A 174 8.88 -25.79 -6.40
C GLU A 174 8.01 -26.75 -7.22
N ALA A 175 6.68 -26.60 -7.16
CA ALA A 175 5.75 -27.43 -7.94
C ALA A 175 5.95 -27.27 -9.46
N LEU A 176 6.18 -26.04 -9.92
CA LEU A 176 6.48 -25.76 -11.34
C LEU A 176 7.84 -26.30 -11.76
N GLY A 177 8.83 -26.33 -10.87
CA GLY A 177 10.14 -26.92 -11.12
C GLY A 177 10.03 -28.40 -11.47
N GLU A 178 9.19 -29.14 -10.77
CA GLU A 178 8.91 -30.57 -11.06
C GLU A 178 8.11 -30.76 -12.35
N LEU A 179 7.14 -29.87 -12.60
CA LEU A 179 6.28 -29.91 -13.77
C LEU A 179 6.87 -29.25 -15.03
N TYR A 180 7.96 -28.52 -14.89
CA TYR A 180 8.55 -27.74 -16.00
C TYR A 180 8.93 -28.61 -17.21
N ARG A 181 9.60 -29.75 -16.97
CA ARG A 181 10.01 -30.67 -18.05
C ARG A 181 8.82 -31.22 -18.84
N PRO A 182 7.77 -31.79 -18.20
CA PRO A 182 6.60 -32.30 -18.93
C PRO A 182 5.76 -31.19 -19.59
N LEU A 183 5.70 -29.99 -19.04
CA LEU A 183 5.00 -28.86 -19.63
C LEU A 183 5.75 -28.27 -20.83
N ALA A 184 7.06 -28.12 -20.71
CA ALA A 184 7.93 -27.67 -21.81
C ALA A 184 7.89 -28.64 -23.00
N ALA A 185 7.85 -29.95 -22.75
CA ALA A 185 7.68 -30.97 -23.78
C ALA A 185 6.33 -30.85 -24.56
N ARG A 186 5.30 -30.23 -23.93
CA ARG A 186 4.00 -29.92 -24.53
C ARG A 186 3.92 -28.52 -25.15
N GLY A 187 5.05 -27.77 -25.20
CA GLY A 187 5.12 -26.43 -25.74
C GLY A 187 4.60 -25.33 -24.79
N ILE A 188 4.25 -25.68 -23.54
CA ILE A 188 3.78 -24.75 -22.53
C ILE A 188 4.99 -24.20 -21.77
N ARG A 189 5.35 -22.93 -22.05
CA ARG A 189 6.43 -22.23 -21.35
C ARG A 189 5.87 -21.52 -20.14
N VAL A 190 6.13 -22.07 -18.95
CA VAL A 190 5.79 -21.43 -17.66
C VAL A 190 7.05 -20.81 -17.10
N ARG A 191 7.00 -19.52 -16.76
CA ARG A 191 8.10 -18.85 -16.06
C ARG A 191 7.84 -18.96 -14.55
N PRO A 192 8.82 -19.45 -13.77
CA PRO A 192 8.73 -19.35 -12.31
C PRO A 192 8.68 -17.87 -11.90
N GLY A 193 7.90 -17.55 -10.89
CA GLY A 193 7.85 -16.20 -10.31
C GLY A 193 9.15 -15.88 -9.56
N GLU A 194 9.50 -14.60 -9.50
CA GLU A 194 10.65 -14.16 -8.70
C GLU A 194 10.45 -14.53 -7.22
N PRO A 195 11.49 -15.04 -6.53
CA PRO A 195 11.39 -15.40 -5.13
C PRO A 195 11.09 -14.16 -4.28
N ARG A 196 10.09 -14.26 -3.42
CA ARG A 196 9.63 -13.15 -2.58
C ARG A 196 9.97 -13.37 -1.11
N PHE A 197 10.43 -12.31 -0.47
CA PHE A 197 10.74 -12.30 0.96
C PHE A 197 9.74 -11.41 1.70
N GLY A 198 9.20 -11.89 2.81
CA GLY A 198 8.30 -11.12 3.67
C GLY A 198 8.92 -10.89 5.05
N ARG A 199 9.66 -9.78 5.25
CA ARG A 199 10.30 -9.45 6.54
C ARG A 199 9.33 -9.49 7.73
N THR A 200 8.07 -9.10 7.48
CA THR A 200 7.04 -8.97 8.53
C THR A 200 5.90 -9.97 8.37
N GLY A 201 6.09 -10.98 7.52
CA GLY A 201 5.06 -11.97 7.18
C GLY A 201 4.50 -12.68 8.41
N LEU A 202 5.37 -13.11 9.34
CA LEU A 202 4.95 -13.75 10.59
C LEU A 202 4.11 -12.84 11.48
N ILE A 203 4.40 -11.53 11.53
CA ILE A 203 3.63 -10.57 12.32
C ILE A 203 2.25 -10.36 11.69
N ALA A 204 2.18 -10.19 10.37
CA ALA A 204 0.91 -10.06 9.66
C ALA A 204 0.06 -11.33 9.80
N LEU A 205 0.68 -12.50 9.68
CA LEU A 205 0.03 -13.79 9.87
C LEU A 205 -0.46 -13.97 11.31
N SER A 206 0.35 -13.68 12.33
CA SER A 206 -0.03 -13.79 13.74
C SER A 206 -1.21 -12.88 14.08
N MET A 207 -1.28 -11.69 13.50
CA MET A 207 -2.42 -10.79 13.66
C MET A 207 -3.71 -11.42 13.12
N VAL A 208 -3.68 -12.02 11.92
CA VAL A 208 -4.87 -12.66 11.33
C VAL A 208 -5.23 -13.94 12.07
N VAL A 209 -4.25 -14.77 12.45
CA VAL A 209 -4.47 -15.94 13.28
C VAL A 209 -5.10 -15.54 14.62
N GLY A 210 -4.62 -14.47 15.25
CA GLY A 210 -5.21 -13.91 16.46
C GLY A 210 -6.67 -13.47 16.26
N ILE A 211 -6.99 -12.81 15.15
CA ILE A 211 -8.37 -12.42 14.80
C ILE A 211 -9.26 -13.65 14.64
N ILE A 212 -8.77 -14.69 13.98
CA ILE A 212 -9.51 -15.96 13.82
C ILE A 212 -9.67 -16.65 15.17
N ALA A 213 -8.62 -16.70 15.98
CA ALA A 213 -8.65 -17.32 17.31
C ALA A 213 -9.67 -16.64 18.24
N LEU A 214 -9.81 -15.31 18.17
CA LEU A 214 -10.84 -14.58 18.90
C LEU A 214 -12.26 -14.99 18.49
N SER A 215 -12.48 -15.50 17.27
CA SER A 215 -13.77 -16.05 16.84
C SER A 215 -14.16 -17.34 17.59
N ALA A 216 -13.19 -18.01 18.25
CA ALA A 216 -13.47 -19.13 19.14
C ALA A 216 -14.23 -18.70 20.42
N VAL A 217 -14.03 -17.46 20.87
CA VAL A 217 -14.70 -16.89 22.05
C VAL A 217 -16.12 -16.46 21.70
N GLN A 218 -16.25 -15.68 20.60
CA GLN A 218 -17.54 -15.21 20.09
C GLN A 218 -17.50 -15.19 18.57
N ARG A 219 -18.61 -15.60 17.93
CA ARG A 219 -18.73 -15.52 16.46
C ARG A 219 -18.47 -14.10 15.96
N ARG A 220 -17.66 -13.98 14.94
CA ARG A 220 -17.27 -12.70 14.35
C ARG A 220 -16.77 -11.68 15.38
N PHE A 221 -15.94 -12.12 16.33
CA PHE A 221 -15.44 -11.28 17.43
C PHE A 221 -14.87 -9.97 16.92
N TRP A 222 -14.01 -10.01 15.90
CA TRP A 222 -13.44 -8.84 15.26
C TRP A 222 -14.51 -7.86 14.79
N CYS A 223 -15.44 -8.31 13.95
CA CYS A 223 -16.48 -7.46 13.37
C CYS A 223 -17.45 -6.87 14.41
N ARG A 224 -17.65 -7.60 15.55
CA ARG A 224 -18.56 -7.18 16.62
C ARG A 224 -17.95 -6.15 17.54
N TYR A 225 -16.66 -6.28 17.86
CA TYR A 225 -16.06 -5.62 19.01
C TYR A 225 -14.84 -4.75 18.68
N LEU A 226 -14.07 -5.07 17.64
CA LEU A 226 -12.77 -4.44 17.36
C LEU A 226 -12.74 -3.63 16.04
N CYS A 227 -13.51 -4.05 15.03
CA CYS A 227 -13.45 -3.46 13.68
C CYS A 227 -13.86 -1.99 13.66
N PRO A 228 -12.96 -1.03 13.36
CA PRO A 228 -13.30 0.40 13.31
C PRO A 228 -14.23 0.73 12.15
N LEU A 229 -14.06 0.13 10.97
CA LEU A 229 -14.97 0.28 9.84
C LEU A 229 -16.39 -0.19 10.20
N GLY A 230 -16.50 -1.31 10.95
CA GLY A 230 -17.77 -1.79 11.47
C GLY A 230 -18.40 -0.81 12.49
N GLY A 231 -17.60 -0.10 13.28
CA GLY A 231 -18.02 0.99 14.15
C GLY A 231 -18.53 2.18 13.35
N PHE A 232 -17.81 2.59 12.32
CA PHE A 232 -18.15 3.68 11.41
C PHE A 232 -19.51 3.44 10.73
N PHE A 233 -19.70 2.27 10.13
CA PHE A 233 -20.99 1.92 9.53
C PHE A 233 -22.15 1.85 10.55
N ALA A 234 -21.89 1.40 11.78
CA ALA A 234 -22.91 1.37 12.82
C ALA A 234 -23.35 2.78 13.26
N LEU A 235 -22.47 3.77 13.21
CA LEU A 235 -22.81 5.17 13.48
C LEU A 235 -23.67 5.77 12.35
N LEU A 236 -23.32 5.46 11.09
CA LEU A 236 -24.07 5.94 9.92
C LEU A 236 -25.45 5.28 9.77
N THR A 237 -25.61 4.05 10.27
CA THR A 237 -26.87 3.32 10.22
C THR A 237 -27.84 3.89 11.26
N TRP A 238 -28.63 4.88 10.89
CA TRP A 238 -29.65 5.47 11.78
C TRP A 238 -30.99 4.75 11.65
N ARG A 239 -31.55 4.73 10.44
CA ARG A 239 -32.88 4.17 10.13
C ARG A 239 -32.83 3.37 8.83
N PRO A 240 -32.25 2.13 8.85
CA PRO A 240 -32.14 1.37 7.62
C PRO A 240 -33.52 0.96 7.08
N LEU A 241 -33.67 1.00 5.76
CA LEU A 241 -34.91 0.62 5.07
C LEU A 241 -35.26 -0.86 5.28
N ILE A 242 -34.26 -1.73 5.40
CA ILE A 242 -34.45 -3.16 5.62
C ILE A 242 -34.30 -3.45 7.11
N ARG A 243 -35.39 -3.89 7.76
CA ARG A 243 -35.38 -4.18 9.19
C ARG A 243 -36.02 -5.51 9.50
N ARG A 244 -35.55 -6.13 10.59
CA ARG A 244 -36.20 -7.31 11.16
C ARG A 244 -37.57 -6.94 11.74
N LYS A 245 -38.62 -7.67 11.34
CA LYS A 245 -39.95 -7.62 11.92
C LYS A 245 -40.29 -9.02 12.43
N VAL A 246 -40.90 -9.08 13.59
CA VAL A 246 -41.38 -10.33 14.22
C VAL A 246 -42.89 -10.31 14.16
N ALA A 247 -43.49 -11.41 13.70
CA ALA A 247 -44.95 -11.56 13.67
C ALA A 247 -45.42 -12.16 15.01
N ASP A 248 -46.72 -12.00 15.29
CA ASP A 248 -47.35 -12.49 16.53
C ASP A 248 -47.31 -14.01 16.68
N SER A 249 -47.01 -14.74 15.59
CA SER A 249 -46.76 -16.20 15.59
C SER A 249 -45.44 -16.61 16.26
N CYS A 250 -44.71 -15.68 16.87
CA CYS A 250 -43.43 -15.95 17.54
C CYS A 250 -43.67 -16.75 18.85
N VAL A 251 -42.99 -17.88 18.97
CA VAL A 251 -43.06 -18.74 20.16
C VAL A 251 -41.91 -18.55 21.16
N HIS A 252 -41.19 -17.46 21.05
CA HIS A 252 -40.04 -17.06 21.92
C HIS A 252 -38.99 -18.15 22.15
N CYS A 253 -38.73 -19.04 21.16
CA CYS A 253 -37.84 -20.19 21.26
C CYS A 253 -36.33 -19.85 21.26
N ARG A 254 -35.94 -18.59 21.15
CA ARG A 254 -34.55 -18.06 21.10
C ARG A 254 -33.70 -18.60 19.94
N ALA A 255 -34.26 -19.28 18.96
CA ALA A 255 -33.50 -19.83 17.85
C ALA A 255 -32.81 -18.71 17.05
N CYS A 256 -33.51 -17.57 16.80
CA CYS A 256 -32.98 -16.41 16.14
C CYS A 256 -31.84 -15.71 16.91
N GLU A 257 -31.91 -15.68 18.25
CA GLU A 257 -30.84 -15.15 19.11
C GLU A 257 -29.58 -16.02 19.01
N ARG A 258 -29.72 -17.35 19.17
CA ARG A 258 -28.62 -18.32 19.04
C ARG A 258 -28.02 -18.34 17.62
N GLY A 259 -28.85 -18.13 16.61
CA GLY A 259 -28.42 -18.08 15.20
C GLY A 259 -27.74 -16.79 14.77
N CYS A 260 -27.91 -15.69 15.54
CA CYS A 260 -27.41 -14.39 15.16
C CYS A 260 -25.88 -14.28 15.24
N LYS A 261 -25.21 -14.20 14.08
CA LYS A 261 -23.74 -14.07 13.99
C LYS A 261 -23.19 -12.82 14.67
N MET A 262 -23.96 -11.72 14.65
CA MET A 262 -23.56 -10.44 15.24
C MET A 262 -24.09 -10.24 16.67
N GLY A 263 -24.91 -11.18 17.19
CA GLY A 263 -25.54 -11.03 18.50
C GLY A 263 -26.38 -9.75 18.61
N CYS A 264 -27.08 -9.40 17.53
CA CYS A 264 -27.95 -8.22 17.49
C CYS A 264 -29.31 -8.46 18.17
N ILE A 265 -29.68 -9.73 18.39
CA ILE A 265 -30.96 -10.17 18.92
C ILE A 265 -30.72 -10.63 20.36
N TYR A 266 -31.57 -10.21 21.29
CA TYR A 266 -31.48 -10.51 22.72
C TYR A 266 -32.87 -10.44 23.38
N GLY A 267 -32.98 -10.84 24.65
CA GLY A 267 -34.24 -10.75 25.39
C GLY A 267 -35.33 -11.62 24.76
N ASP A 268 -35.10 -12.94 24.70
CA ASP A 268 -36.01 -13.95 24.15
C ASP A 268 -36.38 -13.77 22.67
N GLY A 269 -35.60 -12.93 21.96
CA GLY A 269 -35.79 -12.66 20.55
C GLY A 269 -36.55 -11.39 20.22
N ASP A 270 -37.07 -10.67 21.20
CA ASP A 270 -37.90 -9.48 21.02
C ASP A 270 -37.05 -8.23 20.73
N ASN A 271 -35.96 -8.12 21.45
CA ASN A 271 -35.10 -6.94 21.29
C ASN A 271 -34.12 -7.11 20.12
N TYR A 272 -33.95 -6.03 19.35
CA TYR A 272 -33.14 -6.03 18.14
C TYR A 272 -32.35 -4.74 17.96
N ARG A 273 -31.04 -4.85 17.76
CA ARG A 273 -30.14 -3.74 17.47
C ARG A 273 -29.95 -3.60 15.95
N SER A 274 -30.75 -2.74 15.32
CA SER A 274 -30.71 -2.52 13.86
C SER A 274 -29.34 -2.02 13.38
N ARG A 275 -28.69 -1.14 14.16
CA ARG A 275 -27.35 -0.57 13.84
C ARG A 275 -26.24 -1.60 13.77
N GLU A 276 -26.38 -2.75 14.41
CA GLU A 276 -25.39 -3.81 14.44
C GLU A 276 -25.69 -4.95 13.46
N CYS A 277 -26.85 -4.94 12.84
CA CYS A 277 -27.26 -5.99 11.91
C CYS A 277 -26.54 -5.86 10.57
N ILE A 278 -26.04 -6.98 10.06
CA ILE A 278 -25.37 -7.08 8.74
C ILE A 278 -26.30 -7.68 7.67
N THR A 279 -27.59 -7.73 7.93
CA THR A 279 -28.64 -8.23 7.02
C THR A 279 -28.27 -9.60 6.42
N CYS A 280 -27.90 -10.55 7.30
CA CYS A 280 -27.42 -11.88 6.89
C CYS A 280 -28.53 -12.92 6.74
N TYR A 281 -29.77 -12.63 7.12
CA TYR A 281 -30.98 -13.48 7.05
C TYR A 281 -30.88 -14.82 7.82
N GLU A 282 -29.84 -15.06 8.60
CA GLU A 282 -29.71 -16.32 9.37
C GLU A 282 -30.84 -16.49 10.40
N CYS A 283 -31.31 -15.40 11.03
CA CYS A 283 -32.41 -15.45 12.01
C CYS A 283 -33.78 -15.78 11.37
N GLU A 284 -33.98 -15.45 10.10
CA GLU A 284 -35.17 -15.82 9.33
C GLU A 284 -35.15 -17.31 8.99
N VAL A 285 -33.99 -17.81 8.56
CA VAL A 285 -33.82 -19.23 8.20
C VAL A 285 -33.92 -20.18 9.40
N CYS A 286 -33.38 -19.76 10.58
CA CYS A 286 -33.42 -20.61 11.78
C CYS A 286 -34.71 -20.48 12.61
N CYS A 287 -35.70 -19.68 12.14
CA CYS A 287 -36.98 -19.50 12.83
C CYS A 287 -37.97 -20.66 12.51
N PRO A 288 -38.31 -21.54 13.46
CA PRO A 288 -39.22 -22.66 13.19
C PRO A 288 -40.62 -22.18 12.73
N PRO A 289 -41.29 -21.23 13.44
CA PRO A 289 -42.62 -20.77 13.05
C PRO A 289 -42.59 -19.74 11.89
N LYS A 290 -41.39 -19.42 11.32
CA LYS A 290 -41.20 -18.43 10.24
C LYS A 290 -41.74 -17.03 10.58
N ALA A 291 -41.75 -16.69 11.87
CA ALA A 291 -42.26 -15.43 12.37
C ALA A 291 -41.33 -14.24 12.09
N VAL A 292 -40.09 -14.48 11.63
CA VAL A 292 -39.11 -13.42 11.35
C VAL A 292 -39.10 -13.09 9.87
N SER A 293 -39.22 -11.79 9.53
CA SER A 293 -39.16 -11.28 8.17
C SER A 293 -38.34 -9.99 8.10
N PHE A 294 -37.93 -9.59 6.89
CA PHE A 294 -37.19 -8.35 6.61
C PHE A 294 -37.92 -7.53 5.53
N PRO A 295 -39.04 -6.88 5.87
CA PRO A 295 -39.73 -6.01 4.93
C PRO A 295 -38.91 -4.73 4.66
N ILE A 296 -39.11 -4.14 3.46
CA ILE A 296 -38.65 -2.79 3.15
C ILE A 296 -39.66 -1.83 3.76
N ALA A 297 -39.21 -0.96 4.65
CA ALA A 297 -40.07 0.08 5.26
C ALA A 297 -40.52 1.08 4.21
N ARG A 298 -41.83 1.31 4.11
CA ARG A 298 -42.43 2.25 3.14
C ARG A 298 -42.46 3.71 3.59
N GLY A 299 -42.03 4.01 4.82
CA GLY A 299 -41.99 5.36 5.36
C GLY A 299 -41.19 5.49 6.64
N LEU A 300 -40.81 6.72 6.96
CA LEU A 300 -40.04 7.04 8.18
C LEU A 300 -40.87 6.83 9.47
N ALA A 301 -42.20 6.92 9.38
CA ALA A 301 -43.13 6.78 10.52
C ALA A 301 -43.21 5.33 11.05
N GLU A 302 -43.11 4.30 10.17
CA GLU A 302 -43.11 2.88 10.61
C GLU A 302 -41.83 2.50 11.38
N THR A 303 -40.92 3.45 11.52
CA THR A 303 -39.60 3.21 12.09
C THR A 303 -39.52 3.44 13.61
N GLU A 304 -40.56 3.98 14.25
CA GLU A 304 -40.52 4.35 15.67
C GLU A 304 -40.88 3.21 16.64
N ALA A 305 -41.69 2.25 16.19
CA ALA A 305 -42.07 1.09 17.02
C ALA A 305 -40.93 0.05 17.07
N GLY A 306 -40.04 0.17 18.03
CA GLY A 306 -38.95 -0.79 18.27
C GLY A 306 -37.53 -0.20 18.29
N MET A 307 -37.41 1.11 18.38
CA MET A 307 -36.13 1.78 18.51
C MET A 307 -35.57 1.57 19.93
N ASP A 308 -34.47 0.83 20.03
CA ASP A 308 -33.77 0.59 21.29
C ASP A 308 -33.30 1.91 21.92
N ARG A 309 -34.07 2.43 22.88
CA ARG A 309 -33.73 3.61 23.69
C ARG A 309 -32.46 3.43 24.52
N GLN A 310 -31.94 2.20 24.65
CA GLN A 310 -30.84 1.88 25.57
C GLN A 310 -29.43 2.16 25.05
N HIS A 311 -29.24 2.51 23.79
CA HIS A 311 -27.90 2.81 23.24
C HIS A 311 -27.72 4.28 22.86
N GLN A 312 -28.23 5.19 23.64
CA GLN A 312 -27.61 6.52 23.70
C GLN A 312 -26.25 6.32 24.37
N LEU A 313 -25.16 6.51 23.59
CA LEU A 313 -23.84 6.78 24.15
C LEU A 313 -24.06 7.87 25.20
N THR A 314 -24.05 7.49 26.48
CA THR A 314 -24.18 8.50 27.53
C THR A 314 -23.10 9.54 27.28
N ARG A 315 -23.42 10.84 27.36
CA ARG A 315 -22.44 11.94 27.18
C ARG A 315 -21.12 11.65 27.91
N ARG A 316 -21.18 11.02 29.10
CA ARG A 316 -20.01 10.55 29.85
C ARG A 316 -19.14 9.54 29.09
N ARG A 317 -19.71 8.58 28.37
CA ARG A 317 -18.94 7.57 27.61
C ARG A 317 -18.35 8.15 26.32
N ALA A 318 -19.06 9.06 25.65
CA ALA A 318 -18.53 9.77 24.51
C ALA A 318 -17.39 10.72 24.92
N LEU A 319 -17.58 11.48 25.99
CA LEU A 319 -16.53 12.34 26.55
C LEU A 319 -15.35 11.55 27.09
N GLY A 320 -15.59 10.41 27.76
CA GLY A 320 -14.53 9.50 28.19
C GLY A 320 -13.72 8.92 27.04
N GLY A 321 -14.38 8.55 25.94
CA GLY A 321 -13.69 8.10 24.72
C GLY A 321 -12.85 9.19 24.05
N LEU A 322 -13.39 10.42 23.98
CA LEU A 322 -12.66 11.58 23.46
C LEU A 322 -11.48 11.95 24.39
N ALA A 323 -11.69 11.97 25.71
CA ALA A 323 -10.63 12.24 26.69
C ALA A 323 -9.55 11.16 26.66
N PHE A 324 -9.91 9.87 26.52
CA PHE A 324 -8.96 8.79 26.38
C PHE A 324 -8.17 8.93 25.06
N GLY A 325 -8.85 9.24 23.94
CA GLY A 325 -8.21 9.49 22.66
C GLY A 325 -7.26 10.68 22.70
N ALA A 326 -7.68 11.78 23.31
CA ALA A 326 -6.84 12.98 23.49
C ALA A 326 -5.66 12.71 24.46
N GLY A 327 -5.91 12.00 25.57
CA GLY A 327 -4.85 11.61 26.52
C GLY A 327 -3.84 10.65 25.91
N TRP A 328 -4.31 9.70 25.10
CA TRP A 328 -3.44 8.81 24.33
C TRP A 328 -2.59 9.58 23.31
N LEU A 329 -3.17 10.55 22.60
CA LEU A 329 -2.45 11.43 21.68
C LEU A 329 -1.42 12.31 22.40
N ALA A 330 -1.79 12.86 23.57
CA ALA A 330 -0.86 13.63 24.41
C ALA A 330 0.31 12.76 24.91
N LEU A 331 0.02 11.53 25.35
CA LEU A 331 1.04 10.57 25.76
C LEU A 331 1.97 10.19 24.61
N MET A 332 1.42 9.99 23.40
CA MET A 332 2.20 9.69 22.21
C MET A 332 3.06 10.86 21.75
N LYS A 333 2.60 12.10 21.92
CA LYS A 333 3.41 13.32 21.66
C LYS A 333 4.44 13.62 22.74
N ALA A 334 4.16 13.27 23.99
CA ALA A 334 4.99 13.57 25.16
C ALA A 334 6.07 12.52 25.45
N SER A 335 6.26 11.51 24.58
CA SER A 335 7.23 10.44 24.85
C SER A 335 8.66 10.98 24.91
N PRO A 336 9.36 10.80 26.05
CA PRO A 336 10.72 11.31 26.26
C PRO A 336 11.79 10.56 25.46
N SER A 337 11.45 9.47 24.78
CA SER A 337 12.40 8.58 24.11
C SER A 337 12.84 9.03 22.72
N GLY A 338 12.41 10.21 22.23
CA GLY A 338 12.70 10.65 20.86
C GLY A 338 12.12 9.77 19.75
N MET A 339 11.62 8.56 20.09
CA MET A 339 10.96 7.64 19.14
C MET A 339 9.60 8.18 18.67
N LEU A 340 9.01 9.10 19.41
CA LEU A 340 7.72 9.74 19.15
C LEU A 340 7.85 11.24 18.90
N GLY A 341 9.06 11.71 18.61
CA GLY A 341 9.37 13.10 18.26
C GLY A 341 8.55 13.62 17.07
N PRO A 342 8.58 14.94 16.81
CA PRO A 342 7.95 15.51 15.63
C PRO A 342 8.38 14.75 14.38
N LYS A 343 7.48 14.62 13.39
CA LYS A 343 7.70 13.83 12.17
C LYS A 343 9.03 14.15 11.46
N ARG A 344 9.48 15.42 11.51
CA ARG A 344 10.79 15.87 11.01
C ARG A 344 11.99 15.16 11.62
N ASP A 345 11.92 14.78 12.90
CA ASP A 345 13.04 14.08 13.58
C ASP A 345 13.19 12.62 13.13
N ARG A 346 12.19 12.04 12.46
CA ARG A 346 12.23 10.68 11.93
C ARG A 346 13.05 10.57 10.64
N LEU A 347 13.18 11.67 9.89
CA LEU A 347 14.10 11.77 8.76
C LEU A 347 15.57 11.63 9.17
N LYS A 348 15.87 11.68 10.48
CA LYS A 348 17.23 11.43 11.01
C LYS A 348 17.69 9.97 10.84
N ASN A 349 16.79 9.03 10.51
CA ASN A 349 17.24 7.70 10.16
C ASN A 349 17.67 7.67 8.68
N PRO A 350 18.95 7.69 8.35
CA PRO A 350 19.41 7.74 6.98
C PRO A 350 19.05 6.47 6.19
N LYS A 351 18.74 5.39 6.89
CA LYS A 351 18.31 4.11 6.29
C LYS A 351 16.82 4.03 5.96
N LEU A 352 16.04 5.06 6.30
CA LEU A 352 14.62 5.13 5.96
C LEU A 352 14.46 5.63 4.52
N VAL A 353 14.62 4.73 3.58
CA VAL A 353 14.43 5.01 2.15
C VAL A 353 13.01 4.64 1.74
N ARG A 354 12.27 5.61 1.18
CA ARG A 354 10.90 5.40 0.70
C ARG A 354 10.90 4.98 -0.77
N PRO A 355 9.83 4.31 -1.26
CA PRO A 355 9.65 4.03 -2.68
C PRO A 355 9.75 5.29 -3.55
N PRO A 356 10.08 5.16 -4.86
CA PRO A 356 10.14 6.31 -5.76
C PRO A 356 8.79 7.06 -5.79
N ALA A 357 8.83 8.36 -6.01
CA ALA A 357 7.67 9.27 -6.02
C ALA A 357 6.83 9.27 -4.72
N SER A 358 7.40 8.82 -3.59
CA SER A 358 6.74 8.97 -2.30
C SER A 358 6.65 10.44 -1.92
N MET A 359 5.50 10.83 -1.35
CA MET A 359 5.30 12.16 -0.77
C MET A 359 6.33 12.40 0.36
N PRO A 360 6.58 13.66 0.77
CA PRO A 360 7.36 13.97 1.96
C PRO A 360 6.89 13.17 3.17
N GLU A 361 7.80 12.79 4.06
CA GLU A 361 7.52 11.82 5.14
C GLU A 361 6.27 12.18 5.96
N ASP A 362 6.06 13.48 6.24
CA ASP A 362 4.89 13.94 6.97
C ASP A 362 3.59 13.63 6.23
N ARG A 363 3.50 14.02 4.95
CA ARG A 363 2.35 13.72 4.10
C ARG A 363 2.23 12.24 3.74
N PHE A 364 3.37 11.58 3.56
CA PHE A 364 3.40 10.17 3.27
C PHE A 364 2.72 9.34 4.38
N LEU A 365 3.04 9.64 5.65
CA LEU A 365 2.43 8.97 6.79
C LEU A 365 0.94 9.30 6.94
N ASP A 366 0.53 10.50 6.51
CA ASP A 366 -0.86 10.95 6.54
C ASP A 366 -1.73 10.27 5.45
N LEU A 367 -1.13 9.93 4.33
CA LEU A 367 -1.82 9.30 3.20
C LEU A 367 -1.75 7.78 3.21
N CYS A 368 -0.65 7.19 3.70
CA CYS A 368 -0.39 5.76 3.57
C CYS A 368 -1.44 4.90 4.30
N ALA A 369 -2.22 4.13 3.53
CA ALA A 369 -3.22 3.18 4.04
C ALA A 369 -2.62 1.90 4.64
N ARG A 370 -1.30 1.69 4.53
CA ARG A 370 -0.59 0.49 5.00
C ARG A 370 -1.15 -0.81 4.42
N CYS A 371 -1.67 -0.76 3.21
CA CYS A 371 -2.31 -1.89 2.52
C CYS A 371 -1.32 -2.93 2.00
N GLY A 372 -0.08 -2.52 1.67
CA GLY A 372 0.96 -3.41 1.15
C GLY A 372 0.90 -3.66 -0.35
N GLU A 373 0.03 -2.98 -1.14
CA GLU A 373 -0.05 -3.16 -2.58
C GLU A 373 1.27 -2.81 -3.29
N CYS A 374 1.92 -1.73 -2.89
CA CYS A 374 3.24 -1.34 -3.41
C CYS A 374 4.34 -2.39 -3.10
N VAL A 375 4.24 -3.09 -1.96
CA VAL A 375 5.14 -4.21 -1.62
C VAL A 375 4.90 -5.36 -2.59
N ARG A 376 3.63 -5.66 -2.86
CA ARG A 376 3.20 -6.78 -3.68
C ARG A 376 3.52 -6.60 -5.16
N VAL A 377 3.24 -5.43 -5.71
CA VAL A 377 3.47 -5.14 -7.13
C VAL A 377 4.96 -5.01 -7.49
N CYS A 378 5.84 -4.85 -6.48
CA CYS A 378 7.27 -4.68 -6.72
C CYS A 378 7.90 -5.96 -7.31
N PRO A 379 8.36 -5.94 -8.58
CA PRO A 379 8.86 -7.14 -9.24
C PRO A 379 10.15 -7.67 -8.61
N THR A 380 11.00 -6.78 -8.09
CA THR A 380 12.28 -7.14 -7.48
C THR A 380 12.17 -7.40 -5.97
N ASN A 381 10.97 -7.20 -5.39
CA ASN A 381 10.73 -7.34 -3.94
C ASN A 381 11.61 -6.43 -3.05
N THR A 382 12.17 -5.36 -3.61
CA THR A 382 12.99 -4.40 -2.85
C THR A 382 12.16 -3.58 -1.86
N ILE A 383 10.84 -3.41 -2.14
CA ILE A 383 9.93 -2.71 -1.24
C ILE A 383 9.47 -3.68 -0.15
N GLN A 384 9.77 -3.35 1.10
CA GLN A 384 9.43 -4.14 2.28
C GLN A 384 8.61 -3.30 3.26
N PRO A 385 7.76 -3.92 4.09
CA PRO A 385 7.06 -3.20 5.15
C PRO A 385 8.00 -2.88 6.30
N ALA A 386 7.97 -1.62 6.76
CA ALA A 386 8.71 -1.17 7.94
C ALA A 386 8.17 -1.78 9.23
N LEU A 387 9.04 -2.08 10.18
CA LEU A 387 8.70 -2.44 11.56
C LEU A 387 8.85 -1.22 12.46
N TRP A 388 10.09 -0.86 12.75
CA TRP A 388 10.44 0.22 13.67
C TRP A 388 11.27 1.32 13.00
N GLU A 389 11.69 1.09 11.75
CA GLU A 389 12.58 1.99 11.01
C GLU A 389 11.97 3.40 10.83
N ALA A 390 10.64 3.46 10.69
CA ALA A 390 9.88 4.70 10.57
C ALA A 390 9.13 5.06 11.87
N GLY A 391 9.53 4.47 13.00
CA GLY A 391 8.86 4.63 14.29
C GLY A 391 7.50 3.89 14.34
N PRO A 392 6.78 3.97 15.48
CA PRO A 392 5.53 3.24 15.68
C PRO A 392 4.41 3.66 14.71
N GLU A 393 4.41 4.92 14.26
CA GLU A 393 3.46 5.39 13.24
C GLU A 393 3.76 4.81 11.87
N GLY A 394 5.04 4.55 11.58
CA GLY A 394 5.46 3.97 10.32
C GLY A 394 5.28 2.46 10.20
N LEU A 395 4.71 1.80 11.20
CA LEU A 395 4.49 0.35 11.17
C LEU A 395 3.70 -0.07 9.90
N PHE A 396 4.22 -1.07 9.19
CA PHE A 396 3.72 -1.57 7.90
C PHE A 396 3.73 -0.58 6.74
N THR A 397 4.34 0.60 6.89
CA THR A 397 4.56 1.49 5.74
C THR A 397 5.71 0.95 4.87
N PRO A 398 5.69 1.16 3.53
CA PRO A 398 6.72 0.62 2.66
C PRO A 398 8.07 1.35 2.84
N ILE A 399 9.14 0.56 2.84
CA ILE A 399 10.52 1.02 2.78
C ILE A 399 11.24 0.28 1.67
N LEU A 400 12.23 0.90 1.07
CA LEU A 400 13.11 0.26 0.11
C LEU A 400 14.30 -0.35 0.86
N VAL A 401 14.57 -1.62 0.62
CA VAL A 401 15.67 -2.37 1.22
C VAL A 401 16.59 -2.83 0.10
N ALA A 402 17.54 -1.99 -0.26
CA ALA A 402 18.43 -2.20 -1.39
C ALA A 402 19.26 -3.49 -1.29
N ARG A 403 19.58 -3.95 -0.07
CA ARG A 403 20.31 -5.21 0.15
C ARG A 403 19.53 -6.46 -0.27
N ILE A 404 18.19 -6.38 -0.34
CA ILE A 404 17.37 -7.48 -0.84
C ILE A 404 17.39 -7.48 -2.37
N ALA A 405 17.12 -6.32 -2.98
CA ALA A 405 17.10 -6.14 -4.42
C ALA A 405 17.14 -4.65 -4.79
N GLU A 406 17.46 -4.37 -6.04
CA GLU A 406 17.43 -3.02 -6.60
C GLU A 406 16.03 -2.56 -6.99
N CYS A 407 15.81 -1.26 -7.04
CA CYS A 407 14.66 -0.66 -7.70
C CYS A 407 14.88 -0.62 -9.21
N LYS A 408 14.20 -1.51 -9.95
CA LYS A 408 14.35 -1.64 -11.40
C LYS A 408 14.07 -0.33 -12.12
N GLU A 409 14.98 0.11 -13.01
CA GLU A 409 14.92 1.41 -13.69
C GLU A 409 13.66 1.61 -14.55
N SER A 410 13.23 0.55 -15.25
CA SER A 410 12.09 0.57 -16.18
C SER A 410 10.72 0.37 -15.50
N CYS A 411 10.63 0.41 -14.16
CA CYS A 411 9.42 0.10 -13.40
C CYS A 411 8.86 1.33 -12.69
N ASN A 412 7.53 1.51 -12.75
CA ASN A 412 6.77 2.55 -12.05
C ASN A 412 5.56 1.99 -11.28
N ALA A 413 5.46 0.66 -11.15
CA ALA A 413 4.27 -0.04 -10.67
C ALA A 413 3.80 0.37 -9.26
N CYS A 414 4.71 0.75 -8.35
CA CYS A 414 4.34 1.13 -6.99
C CYS A 414 3.52 2.45 -6.92
N GLY A 415 3.74 3.39 -7.87
CA GLY A 415 2.93 4.60 -7.97
C GLY A 415 1.54 4.31 -8.50
N SER A 416 1.45 3.42 -9.49
CA SER A 416 0.18 3.12 -10.18
C SER A 416 -0.84 2.35 -9.35
N VAL A 417 -0.44 1.69 -8.25
CA VAL A 417 -1.34 0.91 -7.36
C VAL A 417 -1.59 1.60 -6.01
N CYS A 418 -1.17 2.83 -5.83
CA CYS A 418 -1.33 3.51 -4.54
C CYS A 418 -2.71 4.15 -4.40
N PRO A 419 -3.65 3.62 -3.59
CA PRO A 419 -5.04 4.07 -3.55
C PRO A 419 -5.23 5.47 -2.97
N THR A 420 -4.25 5.99 -2.25
CA THR A 420 -4.33 7.28 -1.55
C THR A 420 -3.36 8.32 -2.09
N GLY A 421 -2.56 7.98 -3.12
CA GLY A 421 -1.54 8.87 -3.66
C GLY A 421 -0.36 9.15 -2.70
N ALA A 422 -0.17 8.33 -1.65
CA ALA A 422 1.03 8.41 -0.80
C ALA A 422 2.32 8.19 -1.60
N ILE A 423 2.24 7.32 -2.62
CA ILE A 423 3.21 7.19 -3.71
C ILE A 423 2.49 7.71 -4.95
N GLN A 424 3.02 8.74 -5.56
CA GLN A 424 2.40 9.38 -6.72
C GLN A 424 2.69 8.59 -8.00
N GLU A 425 1.84 8.74 -9.00
CA GLU A 425 2.11 8.21 -10.32
C GLU A 425 3.29 8.93 -10.97
N PHE A 426 4.14 8.17 -11.63
CA PHE A 426 5.31 8.68 -12.35
C PHE A 426 5.60 7.79 -13.56
N LEU A 427 6.34 8.31 -14.54
CA LEU A 427 6.82 7.50 -15.65
C LEU A 427 8.16 6.85 -15.29
N ALA A 428 8.43 5.67 -15.81
CA ALA A 428 9.68 4.97 -15.52
C ALA A 428 10.93 5.81 -15.91
N GLN A 429 10.84 6.57 -17.01
CA GLN A 429 11.89 7.49 -17.46
C GLN A 429 12.20 8.62 -16.47
N ASP A 430 11.22 9.00 -15.61
CA ASP A 430 11.41 10.08 -14.64
C ASP A 430 12.42 9.71 -13.54
N LYS A 431 12.74 8.43 -13.40
CA LYS A 431 13.79 7.96 -12.46
C LYS A 431 15.21 8.21 -12.98
N ASN A 432 15.37 8.54 -14.26
CA ASN A 432 16.69 8.79 -14.80
C ASN A 432 17.07 10.28 -14.66
N PRO A 433 18.02 10.63 -13.78
CA PRO A 433 18.42 12.00 -13.55
C PRO A 433 19.05 12.68 -14.77
N ARG A 434 19.50 11.91 -15.77
CA ARG A 434 20.08 12.42 -17.02
C ARG A 434 19.04 12.78 -18.06
N LEU A 435 17.82 12.20 -17.97
CA LEU A 435 16.78 12.38 -18.98
C LEU A 435 15.72 13.41 -18.55
N THR A 436 15.57 13.65 -17.25
CA THR A 436 14.46 14.45 -16.71
C THR A 436 15.00 15.60 -15.86
N ARG A 437 14.45 16.82 -16.05
CA ARG A 437 14.84 18.01 -15.26
C ARG A 437 14.49 17.89 -13.78
N ASN A 438 13.38 17.20 -13.47
CA ASN A 438 12.91 16.92 -12.11
C ASN A 438 12.84 15.41 -11.90
N PRO A 439 13.97 14.75 -11.66
CA PRO A 439 13.99 13.29 -11.55
C PRO A 439 13.33 12.81 -10.27
N VAL A 440 12.69 11.65 -10.35
CA VAL A 440 12.17 10.89 -9.21
C VAL A 440 13.32 10.16 -8.54
N ILE A 441 13.95 10.82 -7.57
CA ILE A 441 15.09 10.26 -6.85
C ILE A 441 14.58 9.49 -5.62
N VAL A 442 15.05 8.25 -5.44
CA VAL A 442 14.70 7.36 -4.33
C VAL A 442 15.59 7.64 -3.11
N GLY A 443 16.87 7.83 -3.33
CA GLY A 443 17.91 8.03 -2.33
C GLY A 443 19.22 8.41 -2.99
N VAL A 444 20.26 8.57 -2.21
CA VAL A 444 21.63 8.78 -2.71
C VAL A 444 22.54 7.71 -2.11
N ALA A 445 23.33 7.09 -2.97
CA ALA A 445 24.34 6.13 -2.51
C ALA A 445 25.50 6.86 -1.83
N THR A 446 26.00 6.31 -0.74
CA THR A 446 27.17 6.81 -0.01
C THR A 446 28.15 5.68 0.24
N ILE A 447 29.44 5.95 0.04
CA ILE A 447 30.52 4.97 0.23
C ILE A 447 31.15 5.16 1.60
N ASP A 448 31.15 4.11 2.39
CA ASP A 448 31.94 4.04 3.61
C ASP A 448 33.36 3.58 3.25
N ARG A 449 34.28 4.56 3.16
CA ARG A 449 35.67 4.33 2.78
C ARG A 449 36.41 3.42 3.76
N SER A 450 36.02 3.40 5.03
CA SER A 450 36.63 2.55 6.05
C SER A 450 36.33 1.06 5.86
N ARG A 451 35.40 0.73 4.94
CA ARG A 451 34.97 -0.64 4.65
C ARG A 451 35.11 -1.02 3.19
N CYS A 452 35.25 -0.05 2.29
CA CYS A 452 35.34 -0.28 0.86
C CYS A 452 36.67 -0.93 0.48
N ARG A 453 36.66 -2.03 -0.32
CA ARG A 453 37.88 -2.77 -0.68
C ARG A 453 38.99 -1.92 -1.28
N PRO A 454 38.75 -1.08 -2.32
CA PRO A 454 39.77 -0.19 -2.86
C PRO A 454 40.27 0.88 -1.90
N TRP A 455 39.41 1.35 -0.99
CA TRP A 455 39.77 2.41 -0.05
C TRP A 455 40.48 1.93 1.22
N TYR A 456 40.05 0.77 1.75
CA TYR A 456 40.54 0.28 3.05
C TYR A 456 41.54 -0.86 2.94
N LEU A 457 41.31 -1.78 1.97
CA LEU A 457 42.17 -2.98 1.83
C LEU A 457 43.17 -2.87 0.68
N ASP A 458 43.19 -1.77 -0.05
CA ASP A 458 44.01 -1.57 -1.27
C ASP A 458 43.89 -2.73 -2.27
N LYS A 459 42.67 -3.29 -2.43
CA LYS A 459 42.37 -4.38 -3.35
C LYS A 459 41.42 -3.91 -4.45
N ALA A 460 41.76 -4.24 -5.69
CA ALA A 460 40.92 -3.89 -6.84
C ALA A 460 39.46 -4.36 -6.69
N CYS A 461 38.53 -3.47 -6.98
CA CYS A 461 37.08 -3.73 -7.01
C CYS A 461 36.37 -2.58 -7.74
N SER A 462 35.55 -2.89 -8.75
CA SER A 462 34.78 -1.94 -9.55
C SER A 462 33.29 -2.32 -9.65
N ILE A 463 32.84 -3.30 -8.86
CA ILE A 463 31.48 -3.88 -8.97
C ILE A 463 30.38 -2.80 -8.89
N CYS A 464 30.48 -1.84 -7.97
CA CYS A 464 29.45 -0.81 -7.81
C CYS A 464 29.36 0.13 -9.03
N ASP A 465 30.48 0.40 -9.72
CA ASP A 465 30.56 1.18 -10.94
C ASP A 465 29.95 0.40 -12.12
N GLU A 466 30.38 -0.84 -12.31
CA GLU A 466 29.90 -1.73 -13.38
C GLU A 466 28.40 -2.04 -13.30
N GLN A 467 27.84 -2.05 -12.08
CA GLN A 467 26.42 -2.35 -11.83
C GLN A 467 25.51 -1.11 -11.80
N CYS A 468 26.06 0.09 -11.99
CA CYS A 468 25.28 1.31 -11.92
C CYS A 468 24.53 1.58 -13.24
N PRO A 469 23.18 1.44 -13.30
CA PRO A 469 22.42 1.65 -14.55
C PRO A 469 22.34 3.11 -14.97
N TYR A 470 22.80 4.04 -14.12
CA TYR A 470 22.73 5.49 -14.38
C TYR A 470 24.12 6.12 -14.58
N ASP A 471 25.19 5.31 -14.59
CA ASP A 471 26.59 5.79 -14.64
C ASP A 471 26.86 6.88 -13.58
N ALA A 472 26.33 6.67 -12.38
CA ALA A 472 26.44 7.62 -11.28
C ALA A 472 27.64 7.33 -10.36
N ILE A 473 28.52 6.41 -10.74
CA ILE A 473 29.73 6.06 -10.00
C ILE A 473 30.91 6.19 -10.96
N ALA A 474 31.90 6.97 -10.56
CA ALA A 474 33.15 7.10 -11.27
C ALA A 474 34.27 6.46 -10.45
N SER A 475 35.19 5.76 -11.12
CA SER A 475 36.29 5.06 -10.46
C SER A 475 37.64 5.50 -11.02
N PRO A 476 38.10 6.75 -10.73
CA PRO A 476 39.41 7.22 -11.15
C PRO A 476 40.54 6.37 -10.55
N VAL A 477 41.68 6.33 -11.23
CA VAL A 477 42.88 5.64 -10.73
C VAL A 477 43.60 6.58 -9.77
N ILE A 478 43.65 6.18 -8.49
CA ILE A 478 44.34 6.88 -7.42
C ILE A 478 45.31 5.87 -6.78
N ASP A 479 46.56 6.23 -6.69
CA ASP A 479 47.65 5.33 -6.17
C ASP A 479 47.68 3.97 -6.89
N GLY A 480 47.45 3.97 -8.21
CA GLY A 480 47.45 2.77 -9.03
C GLY A 480 46.24 1.88 -8.94
N LEU A 481 45.23 2.26 -8.16
CA LEU A 481 43.96 1.54 -7.99
C LEU A 481 42.75 2.35 -8.39
N LYS A 482 41.76 1.71 -9.01
CA LYS A 482 40.43 2.32 -9.26
C LYS A 482 39.70 2.47 -7.93
N ARG A 483 39.42 3.73 -7.51
CA ARG A 483 38.71 4.03 -6.27
C ARG A 483 37.36 4.66 -6.60
N PRO A 484 36.22 4.04 -6.19
CA PRO A 484 34.89 4.51 -6.58
C PRO A 484 34.46 5.76 -5.80
N PHE A 485 33.76 6.67 -6.54
CA PHE A 485 33.09 7.87 -6.05
C PHE A 485 31.67 7.93 -6.59
N VAL A 486 30.73 8.41 -5.80
CA VAL A 486 29.33 8.59 -6.20
C VAL A 486 29.14 10.03 -6.70
N ILE A 487 28.64 10.15 -7.93
CA ILE A 487 28.22 11.44 -8.52
C ILE A 487 26.76 11.66 -8.15
N GLU A 488 26.50 12.37 -7.06
CA GLU A 488 25.16 12.51 -6.45
C GLU A 488 24.10 12.98 -7.44
N ARG A 489 24.42 13.96 -8.34
CA ARG A 489 23.51 14.52 -9.33
C ARG A 489 22.97 13.49 -10.34
N PHE A 490 23.67 12.39 -10.54
CA PHE A 490 23.26 11.30 -11.45
C PHE A 490 22.73 10.07 -10.69
N CYS A 491 22.84 10.06 -9.37
CA CYS A 491 22.38 8.94 -8.56
C CYS A 491 20.87 8.96 -8.39
N ALA A 492 20.16 7.93 -8.88
CA ALA A 492 18.74 7.74 -8.66
C ALA A 492 18.42 7.03 -7.33
N GLY A 493 19.42 6.49 -6.63
CA GLY A 493 19.23 5.73 -5.40
C GLY A 493 18.58 4.36 -5.60
N CYS A 494 18.76 3.74 -6.75
CA CYS A 494 18.12 2.45 -7.10
C CYS A 494 18.59 1.27 -6.24
N GLY A 495 19.78 1.34 -5.66
CA GLY A 495 20.33 0.32 -4.77
C GLY A 495 21.08 -0.83 -5.43
N SER A 496 21.28 -0.83 -6.76
CA SER A 496 22.04 -1.87 -7.46
C SER A 496 23.46 -2.01 -6.91
N CYS A 497 24.14 -0.87 -6.68
CA CYS A 497 25.48 -0.84 -6.10
C CYS A 497 25.54 -1.40 -4.66
N GLU A 498 24.50 -1.19 -3.84
CA GLU A 498 24.42 -1.74 -2.47
C GLU A 498 24.16 -3.23 -2.49
N ARG A 499 23.26 -3.71 -3.37
CA ARG A 499 22.94 -5.13 -3.53
C ARG A 499 24.17 -5.95 -3.88
N GLU A 500 24.90 -5.51 -4.89
CA GLU A 500 26.02 -6.26 -5.47
C GLU A 500 27.36 -6.06 -4.71
N CYS A 501 27.39 -5.18 -3.71
CA CYS A 501 28.59 -4.97 -2.91
C CYS A 501 29.00 -6.23 -2.14
N PRO A 502 30.22 -6.76 -2.35
CA PRO A 502 30.65 -8.03 -1.78
C PRO A 502 31.06 -7.94 -0.30
N MET A 503 30.94 -6.76 0.32
CA MET A 503 31.36 -6.59 1.71
C MET A 503 30.34 -7.13 2.70
N GLU A 504 30.80 -7.92 3.67
CA GLU A 504 30.02 -8.46 4.79
C GLU A 504 30.56 -7.92 6.13
N PRO A 505 29.71 -7.74 7.17
CA PRO A 505 28.30 -8.09 7.29
C PRO A 505 27.32 -7.08 6.67
N GLY A 506 27.78 -6.10 5.93
CA GLY A 506 26.95 -5.11 5.24
C GLY A 506 27.72 -4.43 4.12
N ALA A 507 27.04 -3.91 3.12
CA ALA A 507 27.65 -3.23 2.00
C ALA A 507 28.50 -2.03 2.45
N ALA A 508 29.61 -1.78 1.77
CA ALA A 508 30.41 -0.58 1.96
C ALA A 508 29.82 0.64 1.24
N ILE A 509 28.92 0.42 0.27
CA ILE A 509 28.12 1.45 -0.37
C ILE A 509 26.66 1.24 0.01
N THR A 510 25.99 2.26 0.52
CA THR A 510 24.62 2.16 1.02
C THR A 510 23.77 3.32 0.51
N VAL A 511 22.52 3.02 0.16
CA VAL A 511 21.54 4.05 -0.23
C VAL A 511 20.94 4.68 1.02
N THR A 512 20.93 5.99 1.06
CA THR A 512 20.41 6.79 2.17
C THR A 512 19.36 7.78 1.70
N ASN A 513 18.49 8.25 2.60
CA ASN A 513 17.40 9.18 2.31
C ASN A 513 17.87 10.65 2.20
N ARG A 514 19.09 10.91 1.81
CA ARG A 514 19.69 12.25 1.69
C ARG A 514 19.02 13.18 0.68
N ILE A 515 17.77 12.96 0.34
CA ILE A 515 17.13 13.67 -0.75
C ILE A 515 16.39 14.89 -0.25
N GLU A 516 16.77 16.02 -0.76
CA GLU A 516 16.02 17.28 -0.66
C GLU A 516 14.95 17.41 -1.74
N LYS A 517 15.11 16.72 -2.87
CA LYS A 517 14.26 16.88 -4.05
C LYS A 517 13.47 15.60 -4.33
N ARG A 518 12.34 15.43 -3.65
CA ARG A 518 11.31 14.50 -4.13
C ARG A 518 10.45 15.23 -5.17
N PRO A 519 9.97 14.57 -6.22
CA PRO A 519 9.14 15.22 -7.20
C PRO A 519 7.90 15.79 -6.53
N VAL A 520 7.64 17.03 -6.80
CA VAL A 520 6.50 17.77 -6.32
C VAL A 520 5.56 17.90 -7.51
N LEU A 521 4.40 17.29 -7.43
CA LEU A 521 3.46 17.24 -8.55
C LEU A 521 2.43 18.36 -8.52
N ASP A 522 2.24 19.05 -7.39
CA ASP A 522 1.34 20.18 -7.28
C ASP A 522 2.00 21.47 -6.76
N ALA A 523 1.30 22.61 -6.89
CA ALA A 523 1.82 23.92 -6.47
C ALA A 523 2.00 24.02 -4.95
N ALA A 524 1.17 23.33 -4.15
CA ALA A 524 1.25 23.34 -2.70
C ALA A 524 2.49 22.55 -2.23
N ASP A 525 2.79 21.45 -2.92
CA ASP A 525 3.98 20.67 -2.66
C ASP A 525 5.25 21.42 -3.06
N ARG A 526 5.23 22.19 -4.16
CA ARG A 526 6.35 23.08 -4.53
C ARG A 526 6.61 24.11 -3.44
N ALA A 527 5.59 24.78 -2.95
CA ALA A 527 5.72 25.77 -1.88
C ALA A 527 6.32 25.17 -0.59
N TYR A 528 6.04 23.89 -0.30
CA TYR A 528 6.63 23.18 0.83
C TYR A 528 8.14 22.94 0.65
N TYR A 529 8.58 22.59 -0.57
CA TYR A 529 10.00 22.32 -0.87
C TYR A 529 10.84 23.58 -1.09
N ASP A 530 10.21 24.66 -1.56
CA ASP A 530 10.88 25.95 -1.78
C ASP A 530 11.03 26.78 -0.49
N GLN A 531 10.50 26.29 0.65
CA GLN A 531 10.78 26.91 1.94
C GLN A 531 12.28 26.84 2.24
N PRO A 532 12.94 27.98 2.50
CA PRO A 532 14.35 28.00 2.83
C PRO A 532 14.56 27.13 4.06
N ASP A 533 15.54 26.24 4.00
CA ASP A 533 15.94 25.37 5.10
C ASP A 533 16.24 26.20 6.35
N THR A 534 15.26 26.32 7.23
CA THR A 534 15.55 26.66 8.61
C THR A 534 16.30 25.45 9.17
N GLU A 535 17.62 25.60 9.25
CA GLU A 535 18.61 24.66 9.79
C GLU A 535 18.07 23.29 10.23
N SER A 536 17.85 22.40 9.27
CA SER A 536 17.55 21.01 9.57
C SER A 536 18.85 20.31 10.00
N ALA A 537 18.76 19.32 10.86
CA ALA A 537 19.89 18.45 11.22
C ALA A 537 20.59 17.83 9.98
N ASP A 538 19.90 17.81 8.85
CA ASP A 538 20.38 17.41 7.54
C ASP A 538 21.40 18.40 6.95
N SER A 539 21.24 19.70 7.18
CA SER A 539 22.22 20.72 6.76
C SER A 539 23.49 20.67 7.63
N ALA A 540 23.36 20.32 8.89
CA ALA A 540 24.50 20.10 9.78
C ALA A 540 25.26 18.82 9.41
N TRP A 541 24.53 17.77 9.01
CA TRP A 541 25.11 16.50 8.55
C TRP A 541 25.82 16.64 7.20
N ARG A 542 25.27 17.44 6.27
CA ARG A 542 25.93 17.82 5.00
C ARG A 542 27.19 18.64 5.23
N ARG A 543 27.22 19.51 6.23
CA ARG A 543 28.43 20.25 6.56
C ARG A 543 29.56 19.37 7.06
N VAL A 544 29.24 18.28 7.75
CA VAL A 544 30.28 17.40 8.34
C VAL A 544 30.74 16.31 7.35
N GLN A 545 29.86 15.73 6.53
CA GLN A 545 30.24 14.69 5.57
C GLN A 545 30.32 15.20 4.13
N GLY A 546 29.42 16.09 3.69
CA GLY A 546 29.34 16.54 2.30
C GLY A 546 30.51 17.41 1.87
N ARG A 547 31.00 18.28 2.72
CA ARG A 547 32.15 19.14 2.39
C ARG A 547 33.44 18.34 2.15
N ASN A 548 33.65 17.29 2.93
CA ASN A 548 34.88 16.49 2.76
C ASN A 548 34.81 15.50 1.59
N ILE A 549 33.60 15.06 1.21
CA ILE A 549 33.45 14.10 0.11
C ILE A 549 33.31 14.82 -1.23
N LEU A 550 32.44 15.82 -1.32
CA LEU A 550 32.22 16.55 -2.58
C LEU A 550 33.42 17.43 -2.96
N SER A 551 34.03 18.13 -2.00
CA SER A 551 35.23 18.93 -2.30
C SER A 551 36.44 18.07 -2.70
N GLN A 552 36.55 16.85 -2.19
CA GLN A 552 37.58 15.90 -2.61
C GLN A 552 37.26 15.24 -3.95
N GLN A 553 35.97 15.01 -4.26
CA GLN A 553 35.53 14.51 -5.56
C GLN A 553 35.74 15.57 -6.65
N ASP A 554 35.36 16.82 -6.37
CA ASP A 554 35.50 17.93 -7.33
C ASP A 554 36.98 18.31 -7.54
N GLN A 555 37.81 18.34 -6.49
CA GLN A 555 39.23 18.60 -6.60
C GLN A 555 40.01 17.50 -7.33
N GLN A 556 39.57 16.24 -7.25
CA GLN A 556 40.18 15.13 -7.97
C GLN A 556 39.68 14.99 -9.38
N ALA A 557 38.43 15.41 -9.68
CA ALA A 557 37.93 15.52 -11.04
C ALA A 557 38.58 16.70 -11.81
N GLU A 558 38.90 17.80 -11.13
CA GLU A 558 39.66 18.93 -11.69
C GLU A 558 41.15 18.60 -11.89
N GLY A 559 41.74 17.77 -11.03
CA GLY A 559 43.13 17.32 -11.13
C GLY A 559 43.42 16.32 -12.25
N THR A 560 42.39 15.70 -12.85
CA THR A 560 42.52 14.83 -14.03
C THR A 560 42.28 15.53 -15.35
N SER A 561 41.90 16.82 -15.33
CA SER A 561 41.73 17.66 -16.54
C SER A 561 43.00 18.34 -17.00
N ASP A 562 44.13 18.21 -16.32
CA ASP A 562 45.46 18.66 -16.75
C ASP A 562 46.21 17.64 -17.64
N GLU A 563 45.53 16.92 -18.51
CA GLU A 563 46.17 16.44 -19.72
C GLU A 563 46.33 17.65 -20.69
N PRO A 564 47.55 17.94 -21.19
CA PRO A 564 47.77 19.07 -22.08
C PRO A 564 46.93 18.87 -23.33
N GLU A 565 46.09 19.86 -23.64
CA GLU A 565 45.42 19.96 -24.94
C GLU A 565 46.46 19.76 -26.05
N PRO A 566 46.19 18.96 -27.08
CA PRO A 566 47.03 18.91 -28.25
C PRO A 566 47.03 20.34 -28.88
N PRO A 567 48.19 20.83 -29.30
CA PRO A 567 48.33 22.24 -29.71
C PRO A 567 47.32 22.59 -30.82
N ALA A 568 46.54 23.61 -30.57
CA ALA A 568 45.61 24.18 -31.53
C ALA A 568 46.39 24.59 -32.80
N HIS A 569 46.08 23.97 -33.91
CA HIS A 569 46.53 24.42 -35.22
C HIS A 569 45.87 25.78 -35.51
N SER A 570 46.63 26.85 -35.26
CA SER A 570 46.35 28.18 -35.75
C SER A 570 46.55 28.18 -37.27
N GLY A 571 45.43 28.15 -38.00
CA GLY A 571 45.41 28.43 -39.41
C GLY A 571 45.56 29.91 -39.64
N ALA A 572 46.71 30.36 -40.08
CA ALA A 572 46.88 31.67 -40.75
C ALA A 572 47.53 31.43 -42.08
N GLY A 573 46.81 31.74 -43.03
CA GLY A 573 46.86 32.12 -44.36
C GLY A 573 48.14 32.19 -45.21
N HIS A 574 47.87 32.09 -46.49
CA HIS A 574 48.58 32.56 -47.71
C HIS A 574 49.59 31.61 -48.35
N GLY A 575 49.29 31.36 -49.61
CA GLY A 575 50.35 31.24 -50.64
C GLY A 575 50.10 30.15 -51.66
N GLN A 576 49.49 30.55 -52.75
CA GLN A 576 49.68 30.19 -54.14
C GLN A 576 50.73 29.13 -54.52
N GLY A 577 50.33 28.23 -55.43
CA GLY A 577 51.28 27.66 -56.38
C GLY A 577 50.96 26.23 -56.84
N ARG A 578 50.29 26.13 -57.97
CA ARG A 578 50.52 25.40 -59.23
C ARG A 578 51.11 23.97 -59.26
N HIS A 579 50.42 23.25 -60.17
CA HIS A 579 50.85 22.04 -60.95
C HIS A 579 50.95 20.71 -60.23
N GLY A 580 50.41 19.61 -60.69
CA GLY A 580 50.03 19.15 -62.00
C GLY A 580 50.08 17.65 -61.98
N GLY A 581 49.23 16.97 -62.73
CA GLY A 581 49.47 15.57 -63.17
C GLY A 581 48.85 14.49 -62.30
N GLY A 582 47.81 13.89 -62.72
CA GLY A 582 47.75 12.89 -63.74
C GLY A 582 47.57 11.48 -63.12
N GLY A 583 46.57 10.75 -63.55
CA GLY A 583 46.66 9.31 -63.65
C GLY A 583 45.51 8.52 -62.95
N ASP A 584 44.47 8.33 -63.71
CA ASP A 584 43.84 7.05 -64.09
C ASP A 584 43.60 5.91 -63.05
N GLY A 585 42.33 5.46 -63.07
CA GLY A 585 42.11 4.01 -63.15
C GLY A 585 41.01 3.42 -62.29
N GLY A 586 39.81 3.28 -62.84
CA GLY A 586 39.10 1.98 -62.92
C GLY A 586 38.39 1.48 -61.68
N GLY A 587 37.07 1.50 -61.70
CA GLY A 587 36.30 0.37 -62.19
C GLY A 587 35.47 -0.34 -61.14
N GLY A 588 34.17 -0.45 -61.36
CA GLY A 588 33.30 -1.52 -60.88
C GLY A 588 32.48 -1.20 -59.63
N GLY A 589 31.21 -0.98 -59.64
CA GLY A 589 30.15 -1.79 -60.20
C GLY A 589 29.48 -2.60 -59.07
N GLY A 590 28.28 -2.23 -58.68
CA GLY A 590 27.50 -3.10 -57.79
C GLY A 590 26.18 -2.46 -57.30
N ARG A 591 25.14 -2.67 -58.08
CA ARG A 591 23.76 -2.29 -57.77
C ARG A 591 23.23 -3.18 -56.63
N GLY A 592 22.46 -2.60 -55.67
CA GLY A 592 21.60 -3.31 -54.77
C GLY A 592 20.45 -2.43 -54.34
N GLN A 593 19.29 -2.58 -55.03
CA GLN A 593 18.01 -2.02 -54.64
C GLN A 593 17.44 -2.77 -53.45
N GLY A 594 17.00 -2.08 -52.40
CA GLY A 594 16.21 -2.60 -51.30
C GLY A 594 15.17 -1.58 -50.87
N GLN A 595 13.94 -1.73 -51.40
CA GLN A 595 12.77 -0.99 -50.98
C GLN A 595 12.32 -1.52 -49.62
N GLY A 596 12.12 -0.66 -48.63
CA GLY A 596 11.48 -0.95 -47.36
C GLY A 596 10.47 0.12 -47.02
N GLN A 597 9.18 -0.20 -47.25
CA GLN A 597 8.03 0.63 -46.92
C GLN A 597 7.85 0.71 -45.40
N GLY A 598 7.95 1.89 -44.83
CA GLY A 598 7.56 2.19 -43.45
C GLY A 598 6.15 2.80 -43.40
N GLN A 599 5.18 2.02 -42.95
CA GLN A 599 3.82 2.50 -42.68
C GLN A 599 3.78 3.30 -41.39
N GLY A 600 3.49 4.60 -41.53
CA GLY A 600 3.20 5.49 -40.40
C GLY A 600 1.78 5.29 -39.86
N LEU A 601 1.65 4.90 -38.62
CA LEU A 601 0.39 4.89 -37.88
C LEU A 601 0.15 6.28 -37.25
N ARG A 602 -0.73 7.05 -37.88
CA ARG A 602 -1.34 8.27 -37.34
C ARG A 602 -2.28 7.87 -36.18
N ARG A 603 -1.98 8.27 -34.96
CA ARG A 603 -2.93 8.30 -33.84
C ARG A 603 -3.80 9.56 -33.93
N GLN A 604 -5.09 9.35 -34.19
CA GLN A 604 -6.13 10.37 -34.06
C GLN A 604 -6.35 10.71 -32.58
N ARG A 605 -6.15 11.98 -32.24
CA ARG A 605 -6.68 12.58 -31.01
C ARG A 605 -8.17 12.79 -31.16
N ARG A 606 -8.98 12.09 -30.37
CA ARG A 606 -10.38 12.45 -30.12
C ARG A 606 -10.44 13.38 -28.93
N GLY A 607 -10.81 14.64 -29.17
CA GLY A 607 -11.22 15.58 -28.15
C GLY A 607 -12.53 15.13 -27.51
N ARG A 608 -12.66 15.28 -26.22
CA ARG A 608 -13.92 15.33 -25.50
C ARG A 608 -14.14 16.78 -25.06
N GLY A 609 -15.11 17.43 -25.69
CA GLY A 609 -15.82 18.56 -25.12
C GLY A 609 -17.07 18.04 -24.40
N MET A 610 -17.40 18.76 -23.35
CA MET A 610 -18.52 18.68 -22.40
C MET A 610 -18.32 17.75 -21.25
#